data_7da884d658dfb2376d6e4c2ca1d08705
#
_entry.id   7da884d658dfb2376d6e4c2ca1d08705
#
_cell.length_a   1.000
_cell.length_b   1.000
_cell.length_c   1.000
_cell.angle_alpha   90.00
_cell.angle_beta   90.00
_cell.angle_gamma   90.00
#
_symmetry.space_group_name_H-M   'P 1'
#
loop_
_entity.id
_entity.type
_entity.pdbx_description
1 polymer ?
#
loop_
_entity_poly.entity_id
_entity_poly.type
_entity_poly.pdbx_seq_one_letter_code
_entity_poly.pdbx_strand_id
1 'polypeptide(L)'
;NLIIRYDERIVIIMAKNKFADRKVNPVVSQHYDTTPKYTQIVKIPVELLEDNPYQPRLNIDEDSLQELMNSIRKDGLQTPIKVTKLGGVSSPKYTVVFGHRRAEAHRRLELKEIDAFYEPDISKSELRRLALIENVQREDLSIIELAISFDNAINDGTFSSQKQLAEALGFTTTKVSECLSLLKLQEKITKDLEIDRRVKDVTALALLNKLQNKHTQWDLYKRFRDGELDRKGLMQIVNSENIKPIPQCELTLNKSKFQLMFKP
;
A
#
# COMPACT_ATOMS: atom_id res chain seq x y z
N ASN A 1 -31.34 -3.69 -15.39
CA ASN A 1 -30.97 -2.75 -16.44
C ASN A 1 -32.15 -1.88 -16.77
N LEU A 2 -32.22 -0.70 -16.19
CA LEU A 2 -33.18 0.32 -16.54
C LEU A 2 -32.40 1.51 -17.10
N ILE A 3 -32.48 1.73 -18.41
CA ILE A 3 -31.96 2.91 -19.07
C ILE A 3 -33.09 3.93 -19.06
N ILE A 4 -32.96 5.00 -18.31
CA ILE A 4 -33.86 6.15 -18.34
C ILE A 4 -33.11 7.26 -19.05
N ARG A 5 -33.57 7.68 -20.22
CA ARG A 5 -33.10 8.87 -20.92
C ARG A 5 -33.82 10.09 -20.31
N TYR A 6 -33.04 10.99 -19.77
CA TYR A 6 -33.45 12.37 -19.52
C TYR A 6 -32.42 13.30 -20.16
N ASP A 7 -32.92 14.06 -21.14
CA ASP A 7 -32.39 15.30 -21.68
C ASP A 7 -30.86 15.46 -21.68
N GLU A 8 -30.20 14.95 -22.73
CA GLU A 8 -28.79 15.15 -23.13
C GLU A 8 -27.69 14.85 -22.08
N ARG A 9 -28.02 14.20 -20.97
CA ARG A 9 -27.01 13.70 -20.01
C ARG A 9 -27.22 12.23 -19.74
N ILE A 10 -26.20 11.43 -20.09
CA ILE A 10 -26.15 10.01 -19.71
C ILE A 10 -25.83 9.93 -18.22
N VAL A 11 -26.83 9.66 -17.40
CA VAL A 11 -26.61 9.29 -15.99
C VAL A 11 -26.49 7.78 -15.92
N ILE A 12 -25.28 7.29 -15.71
CA ILE A 12 -25.04 5.86 -15.41
C ILE A 12 -25.43 5.63 -13.95
N ILE A 13 -26.62 5.07 -13.72
CA ILE A 13 -26.99 4.55 -12.40
C ILE A 13 -26.22 3.24 -12.22
N MET A 14 -25.13 3.27 -11.45
CA MET A 14 -24.45 2.06 -11.01
C MET A 14 -25.41 1.22 -10.18
N ALA A 15 -25.69 -0.01 -10.65
CA ALA A 15 -26.42 -1.00 -9.87
C ALA A 15 -25.73 -1.17 -8.51
N LYS A 16 -26.53 -1.23 -7.43
CA LYS A 16 -26.08 -1.48 -6.06
C LYS A 16 -25.17 -2.71 -6.05
N ASN A 17 -23.88 -2.49 -5.96
CA ASN A 17 -22.90 -3.55 -5.82
C ASN A 17 -22.97 -4.04 -4.36
N LYS A 18 -23.04 -5.36 -4.14
CA LYS A 18 -23.03 -6.01 -2.82
C LYS A 18 -21.76 -5.75 -1.98
N PHE A 19 -20.87 -4.90 -2.49
CA PHE A 19 -19.62 -4.46 -1.84
C PHE A 19 -19.72 -3.06 -1.19
N ALA A 20 -20.91 -2.46 -1.13
CA ALA A 20 -21.11 -1.09 -0.62
C ALA A 20 -20.94 -0.96 0.91
N ASP A 21 -20.82 -2.06 1.66
CA ASP A 21 -20.65 -2.04 3.12
C ASP A 21 -19.20 -2.09 3.60
N ARG A 22 -18.23 -2.11 2.69
CA ARG A 22 -16.84 -1.90 3.10
C ARG A 22 -16.62 -0.41 3.36
N LYS A 23 -16.28 -0.06 4.60
CA LYS A 23 -15.83 1.28 4.98
C LYS A 23 -14.57 1.64 4.19
N VAL A 24 -14.75 2.08 2.96
CA VAL A 24 -13.70 2.75 2.20
C VAL A 24 -13.41 4.04 2.96
N ASN A 25 -12.15 4.25 3.30
CA ASN A 25 -11.74 5.45 4.01
C ASN A 25 -12.16 6.68 3.18
N PRO A 26 -13.10 7.52 3.65
CA PRO A 26 -13.69 8.59 2.83
C PRO A 26 -12.66 9.62 2.35
N VAL A 27 -11.49 9.66 2.97
CA VAL A 27 -10.39 10.55 2.56
C VAL A 27 -9.77 10.14 1.23
N VAL A 28 -9.74 8.82 0.91
CA VAL A 28 -9.20 8.33 -0.37
C VAL A 28 -10.14 8.64 -1.52
N SER A 29 -11.46 8.71 -1.25
CA SER A 29 -12.45 9.04 -2.30
C SER A 29 -12.50 10.53 -2.67
N GLN A 30 -12.02 11.42 -1.82
CA GLN A 30 -12.05 12.87 -2.08
C GLN A 30 -10.92 13.36 -2.98
N HIS A 31 -9.85 12.59 -3.16
CA HIS A 31 -8.71 12.98 -4.01
C HIS A 31 -8.75 12.38 -5.42
N TYR A 32 -9.68 11.46 -5.67
CA TYR A 32 -10.01 11.04 -7.01
C TYR A 32 -11.24 11.81 -7.45
N ASP A 33 -11.02 12.89 -8.18
CA ASP A 33 -12.03 13.41 -9.08
C ASP A 33 -12.25 12.31 -10.14
N THR A 34 -13.17 11.38 -9.81
CA THR A 34 -13.57 10.27 -10.70
C THR A 34 -14.48 10.75 -11.82
N THR A 35 -14.78 12.05 -11.88
CA THR A 35 -15.33 12.64 -13.07
C THR A 35 -14.28 12.50 -14.17
N PRO A 36 -14.55 11.70 -15.22
CA PRO A 36 -13.57 11.55 -16.28
C PRO A 36 -13.39 12.92 -16.93
N LYS A 37 -12.23 13.54 -16.70
CA LYS A 37 -11.74 14.69 -17.47
C LYS A 37 -11.69 14.38 -18.98
N TYR A 38 -11.92 13.11 -19.33
CA TYR A 38 -11.73 12.53 -20.66
C TYR A 38 -13.04 11.96 -21.15
N THR A 39 -13.61 12.62 -22.12
CA THR A 39 -14.90 12.28 -22.75
C THR A 39 -14.76 11.27 -23.89
N GLN A 40 -13.55 10.84 -24.25
CA GLN A 40 -13.37 9.96 -25.40
C GLN A 40 -12.61 8.69 -25.03
N ILE A 41 -13.24 7.56 -25.29
CA ILE A 41 -12.61 6.25 -25.32
C ILE A 41 -11.93 6.12 -26.69
N VAL A 42 -10.65 5.78 -26.69
CA VAL A 42 -9.85 5.54 -27.89
C VAL A 42 -9.48 4.07 -27.98
N LYS A 43 -9.44 3.53 -29.18
CA LYS A 43 -8.94 2.19 -29.47
C LYS A 43 -7.44 2.26 -29.70
N ILE A 44 -6.69 1.47 -28.93
CA ILE A 44 -5.23 1.44 -28.99
C ILE A 44 -4.80 0.05 -29.43
N PRO A 45 -3.90 -0.06 -30.43
CA PRO A 45 -3.28 -1.33 -30.77
C PRO A 45 -2.54 -1.93 -29.57
N VAL A 46 -2.84 -3.19 -29.25
CA VAL A 46 -2.27 -3.87 -28.07
C VAL A 46 -0.74 -3.97 -28.16
N GLU A 47 -0.19 -4.07 -29.38
CA GLU A 47 1.24 -4.07 -29.65
C GLU A 47 1.96 -2.78 -29.24
N LEU A 48 1.24 -1.66 -29.17
CA LEU A 48 1.79 -0.37 -28.74
C LEU A 48 1.70 -0.16 -27.24
N LEU A 49 1.12 -1.10 -26.49
CA LEU A 49 1.06 -1.02 -25.03
C LEU A 49 2.38 -1.45 -24.40
N GLU A 50 2.86 -0.64 -23.48
CA GLU A 50 3.96 -1.00 -22.58
C GLU A 50 3.52 -0.88 -21.12
N ASP A 51 4.13 -1.71 -20.28
CA ASP A 51 3.82 -1.70 -18.86
C ASP A 51 4.41 -0.46 -18.18
N ASN A 52 3.79 -0.07 -17.08
CA ASN A 52 4.32 0.99 -16.23
C ASN A 52 5.66 0.54 -15.60
N PRO A 53 6.78 1.22 -15.87
CA PRO A 53 8.09 0.82 -15.35
C PRO A 53 8.18 0.96 -13.81
N TYR A 54 7.25 1.68 -13.19
CA TYR A 54 7.20 1.91 -11.74
C TYR A 54 6.23 0.99 -11.03
N GLN A 55 5.57 0.10 -11.76
CA GLN A 55 4.70 -0.93 -11.17
C GLN A 55 5.36 -2.30 -11.36
N PRO A 56 6.12 -2.77 -10.36
CA PRO A 56 6.70 -4.10 -10.44
C PRO A 56 5.58 -5.12 -10.66
N ARG A 57 5.73 -5.99 -11.66
CA ARG A 57 4.84 -7.11 -11.91
C ARG A 57 4.84 -8.00 -10.67
N LEU A 58 3.88 -7.78 -9.82
CA LEU A 58 3.57 -8.75 -8.78
C LEU A 58 2.87 -9.92 -9.44
N ASN A 59 3.15 -11.11 -8.95
CA ASN A 59 2.60 -12.37 -9.44
C ASN A 59 1.12 -12.20 -9.83
N ILE A 60 0.85 -12.26 -11.13
CA ILE A 60 -0.53 -12.30 -11.61
C ILE A 60 -1.01 -13.71 -11.26
N ASP A 61 -2.02 -13.80 -10.42
CA ASP A 61 -2.71 -15.05 -10.15
C ASP A 61 -3.31 -15.58 -11.47
N GLU A 62 -2.78 -16.69 -11.93
CA GLU A 62 -3.12 -17.27 -13.24
C GLU A 62 -4.60 -17.68 -13.31
N ASP A 63 -5.16 -18.21 -12.23
CA ASP A 63 -6.57 -18.63 -12.21
C ASP A 63 -7.49 -17.43 -12.36
N SER A 64 -7.22 -16.38 -11.61
CA SER A 64 -7.96 -15.13 -11.66
C SER A 64 -7.76 -14.37 -13.00
N LEU A 65 -6.61 -14.52 -13.67
CA LEU A 65 -6.41 -13.96 -15.00
C LEU A 65 -7.18 -14.77 -16.03
N GLN A 66 -7.23 -16.09 -15.91
CA GLN A 66 -8.00 -16.96 -16.79
C GLN A 66 -9.52 -16.67 -16.72
N GLU A 67 -10.04 -16.43 -15.53
CA GLU A 67 -11.44 -15.99 -15.35
C GLU A 67 -11.71 -14.66 -16.07
N LEU A 68 -10.79 -13.69 -15.93
CA LEU A 68 -10.89 -12.40 -16.61
C LEU A 68 -10.83 -12.56 -18.13
N MET A 69 -9.97 -13.40 -18.66
CA MET A 69 -9.87 -13.71 -20.09
C MET A 69 -11.17 -14.32 -20.61
N ASN A 70 -11.79 -15.23 -19.85
CA ASN A 70 -13.07 -15.85 -20.22
C ASN A 70 -14.20 -14.82 -20.22
N SER A 71 -14.23 -13.90 -19.26
CA SER A 71 -15.18 -12.79 -19.22
C SER A 71 -15.00 -11.86 -20.42
N ILE A 72 -13.77 -11.48 -20.76
CA ILE A 72 -13.48 -10.62 -21.92
C ILE A 72 -13.89 -11.29 -23.23
N ARG A 73 -13.66 -12.60 -23.38
CA ARG A 73 -14.12 -13.36 -24.57
C ARG A 73 -15.64 -13.33 -24.73
N LYS A 74 -16.36 -13.45 -23.61
CA LYS A 74 -17.82 -13.58 -23.62
C LYS A 74 -18.52 -12.23 -23.77
N ASP A 75 -18.08 -11.26 -22.99
CA ASP A 75 -18.83 -10.02 -22.75
C ASP A 75 -18.10 -8.77 -23.27
N GLY A 76 -16.89 -8.94 -23.79
CA GLY A 76 -16.00 -7.83 -24.17
C GLY A 76 -15.40 -7.10 -22.95
N LEU A 77 -14.63 -6.08 -23.23
CA LEU A 77 -14.03 -5.23 -22.18
C LEU A 77 -15.07 -4.26 -21.62
N GLN A 78 -15.53 -4.49 -20.38
CA GLN A 78 -16.56 -3.67 -19.74
C GLN A 78 -16.05 -2.32 -19.25
N THR A 79 -14.76 -2.24 -18.88
CA THR A 79 -14.14 -1.03 -18.35
C THR A 79 -12.84 -0.77 -19.10
N PRO A 80 -12.71 0.35 -19.82
CA PRO A 80 -11.48 0.71 -20.50
C PRO A 80 -10.28 0.79 -19.57
N ILE A 81 -9.08 0.56 -20.10
CA ILE A 81 -7.83 0.83 -19.38
C ILE A 81 -7.53 2.34 -19.41
N LYS A 82 -6.56 2.78 -18.58
CA LYS A 82 -6.04 4.15 -18.65
C LYS A 82 -4.60 4.12 -19.12
N VAL A 83 -4.26 4.96 -20.06
CA VAL A 83 -2.91 5.03 -20.65
C VAL A 83 -2.41 6.46 -20.79
N THR A 84 -1.09 6.59 -20.85
CA THR A 84 -0.38 7.84 -21.17
C THR A 84 0.75 7.58 -22.14
N LYS A 85 1.40 8.64 -22.64
CA LYS A 85 2.63 8.53 -23.43
C LYS A 85 3.81 9.12 -22.67
N LEU A 86 4.73 8.25 -22.22
CA LEU A 86 5.95 8.65 -21.57
C LEU A 86 6.93 9.23 -22.56
N GLY A 87 7.06 10.30 -22.96
CA GLY A 87 7.90 10.89 -24.02
C GLY A 87 7.15 11.87 -24.88
N GLY A 88 5.94 12.19 -24.37
CA GLY A 88 5.05 13.14 -25.03
C GLY A 88 4.29 12.54 -26.21
N VAL A 89 3.57 13.39 -26.91
CA VAL A 89 2.66 13.01 -28.02
C VAL A 89 3.39 12.26 -29.15
N SER A 90 4.69 12.51 -29.32
CA SER A 90 5.51 11.87 -30.38
C SER A 90 5.91 10.43 -30.07
N SER A 91 5.73 9.94 -28.85
CA SER A 91 6.00 8.52 -28.53
C SER A 91 5.05 7.62 -29.29
N PRO A 92 5.52 6.56 -29.97
CA PRO A 92 4.63 5.59 -30.60
C PRO A 92 3.93 4.70 -29.59
N LYS A 93 4.45 4.57 -28.36
CA LYS A 93 3.98 3.64 -27.34
C LYS A 93 3.12 4.31 -26.29
N TYR A 94 2.21 3.53 -25.73
CA TYR A 94 1.29 3.92 -24.66
C TYR A 94 1.63 3.14 -23.40
N THR A 95 1.96 3.86 -22.34
CA THR A 95 2.23 3.27 -21.02
C THR A 95 0.93 3.08 -20.26
N VAL A 96 0.68 1.88 -19.75
CA VAL A 96 -0.51 1.57 -18.97
C VAL A 96 -0.41 2.25 -17.61
N VAL A 97 -1.38 3.08 -17.26
CA VAL A 97 -1.50 3.76 -15.97
C VAL A 97 -2.35 2.93 -15.01
N PHE A 98 -3.50 2.45 -15.48
CA PHE A 98 -4.41 1.57 -14.74
C PHE A 98 -4.96 0.48 -15.65
N GLY A 99 -5.19 -0.70 -15.07
CA GLY A 99 -5.80 -1.83 -15.78
C GLY A 99 -4.78 -2.82 -16.36
N HIS A 100 -3.63 -2.99 -15.74
CA HIS A 100 -2.55 -3.90 -16.17
C HIS A 100 -3.02 -5.33 -16.43
N ARG A 101 -3.90 -5.89 -15.56
CA ARG A 101 -4.47 -7.23 -15.76
C ARG A 101 -5.34 -7.31 -17.03
N ARG A 102 -6.09 -6.24 -17.35
CA ARG A 102 -6.90 -6.17 -18.58
C ARG A 102 -6.03 -6.06 -19.82
N ALA A 103 -4.95 -5.28 -19.75
CA ALA A 103 -3.97 -5.20 -20.82
C ALA A 103 -3.29 -6.56 -21.05
N GLU A 104 -2.89 -7.26 -19.99
CA GLU A 104 -2.29 -8.59 -20.07
C GLU A 104 -3.27 -9.63 -20.63
N ALA A 105 -4.53 -9.61 -20.20
CA ALA A 105 -5.57 -10.47 -20.74
C ALA A 105 -5.76 -10.25 -22.24
N HIS A 106 -5.73 -9.01 -22.73
CA HIS A 106 -5.80 -8.71 -24.16
C HIS A 106 -4.60 -9.23 -24.94
N ARG A 107 -3.38 -9.11 -24.38
CA ARG A 107 -2.16 -9.69 -24.99
C ARG A 107 -2.27 -11.20 -25.13
N ARG A 108 -2.68 -11.91 -24.06
CA ARG A 108 -2.82 -13.39 -24.08
C ARG A 108 -3.98 -13.87 -24.96
N LEU A 109 -4.99 -13.05 -25.15
CA LEU A 109 -6.10 -13.32 -26.08
C LEU A 109 -5.78 -12.97 -27.52
N GLU A 110 -4.58 -12.40 -27.79
CA GLU A 110 -4.13 -11.96 -29.11
C GLU A 110 -5.11 -10.98 -29.78
N LEU A 111 -5.78 -10.16 -28.95
CA LEU A 111 -6.69 -9.14 -29.45
C LEU A 111 -5.89 -7.98 -30.05
N LYS A 112 -6.37 -7.43 -31.19
CA LYS A 112 -5.64 -6.39 -31.91
C LYS A 112 -5.68 -5.04 -31.21
N GLU A 113 -6.81 -4.70 -30.59
CA GLU A 113 -7.07 -3.39 -30.00
C GLU A 113 -7.67 -3.53 -28.62
N ILE A 114 -7.49 -2.48 -27.80
CA ILE A 114 -8.08 -2.34 -26.48
C ILE A 114 -8.69 -0.95 -26.31
N ASP A 115 -9.85 -0.87 -25.68
CA ASP A 115 -10.47 0.39 -25.33
C ASP A 115 -9.74 1.05 -24.14
N ALA A 116 -9.37 2.31 -24.30
CA ALA A 116 -8.57 3.04 -23.32
C ALA A 116 -9.01 4.50 -23.18
N PHE A 117 -8.84 5.03 -21.98
CA PHE A 117 -8.82 6.46 -21.73
C PHE A 117 -7.38 6.96 -21.90
N TYR A 118 -7.15 7.84 -22.86
CA TYR A 118 -5.85 8.46 -23.05
C TYR A 118 -5.75 9.74 -22.22
N GLU A 119 -4.81 9.79 -21.30
CA GLU A 119 -4.44 10.98 -20.55
C GLU A 119 -3.08 11.49 -21.03
N PRO A 120 -3.04 12.61 -21.77
CA PRO A 120 -1.79 13.24 -22.11
C PRO A 120 -1.13 13.84 -20.88
N ASP A 121 0.19 14.06 -20.94
CA ASP A 121 0.94 14.88 -19.99
C ASP A 121 1.04 14.36 -18.54
N ILE A 122 0.86 13.05 -18.31
CA ILE A 122 1.24 12.45 -17.03
C ILE A 122 2.77 12.46 -16.91
N SER A 123 3.29 13.20 -15.94
CA SER A 123 4.72 13.22 -15.65
C SER A 123 5.19 11.87 -15.09
N LYS A 124 6.50 11.58 -15.18
CA LYS A 124 7.09 10.39 -14.58
C LYS A 124 6.84 10.31 -13.07
N SER A 125 6.90 11.44 -12.37
CA SER A 125 6.62 11.52 -10.93
C SER A 125 5.15 11.21 -10.61
N GLU A 126 4.23 11.72 -11.41
CA GLU A 126 2.81 11.43 -11.27
C GLU A 126 2.51 9.95 -11.57
N LEU A 127 3.14 9.37 -12.58
CA LEU A 127 2.98 7.94 -12.89
C LEU A 127 3.47 7.04 -11.75
N ARG A 128 4.60 7.39 -11.10
CA ARG A 128 5.08 6.70 -9.89
C ARG A 128 4.09 6.83 -8.74
N ARG A 129 3.57 8.03 -8.52
CA ARG A 129 2.57 8.29 -7.48
C ARG A 129 1.31 7.46 -7.69
N LEU A 130 0.79 7.41 -8.90
CA LEU A 130 -0.38 6.62 -9.25
C LEU A 130 -0.15 5.12 -9.09
N ALA A 131 1.02 4.63 -9.50
CA ALA A 131 1.40 3.23 -9.31
C ALA A 131 1.47 2.84 -7.83
N LEU A 132 2.01 3.70 -6.98
CA LEU A 132 2.04 3.46 -5.54
C LEU A 132 0.62 3.43 -4.95
N ILE A 133 -0.24 4.37 -5.32
CA ILE A 133 -1.62 4.43 -4.82
C ILE A 133 -2.38 3.14 -5.18
N GLU A 134 -2.27 2.69 -6.45
CA GLU A 134 -2.89 1.43 -6.88
C GLU A 134 -2.35 0.24 -6.06
N ASN A 135 -1.03 0.15 -5.92
CA ASN A 135 -0.39 -0.93 -5.18
C ASN A 135 -0.83 -0.99 -3.72
N VAL A 136 -0.93 0.17 -3.05
CA VAL A 136 -1.35 0.27 -1.64
C VAL A 136 -2.82 -0.13 -1.43
N GLN A 137 -3.65 -0.03 -2.48
CA GLN A 137 -5.06 -0.42 -2.42
C GLN A 137 -5.29 -1.93 -2.58
N ARG A 138 -4.24 -2.70 -2.86
CA ARG A 138 -4.33 -4.15 -3.00
C ARG A 138 -4.64 -4.82 -1.65
N GLU A 139 -5.56 -5.78 -1.66
CA GLU A 139 -5.98 -6.50 -0.46
C GLU A 139 -4.91 -7.51 0.03
N ASP A 140 -4.07 -7.97 -0.88
CA ASP A 140 -3.06 -9.01 -0.67
C ASP A 140 -1.67 -8.46 -0.28
N LEU A 141 -1.52 -7.15 -0.15
CA LEU A 141 -0.25 -6.53 0.19
C LEU A 141 0.13 -6.83 1.65
N SER A 142 1.33 -7.39 1.86
CA SER A 142 1.86 -7.56 3.20
C SER A 142 2.27 -6.21 3.80
N ILE A 143 2.33 -6.14 5.14
CA ILE A 143 2.75 -4.89 5.81
C ILE A 143 4.22 -4.54 5.55
N ILE A 144 5.06 -5.51 5.23
CA ILE A 144 6.46 -5.29 4.86
C ILE A 144 6.54 -4.78 3.41
N GLU A 145 5.79 -5.37 2.47
CA GLU A 145 5.70 -4.86 1.10
C GLU A 145 5.20 -3.40 1.08
N LEU A 146 4.23 -3.08 1.94
CA LEU A 146 3.76 -1.71 2.14
C LEU A 146 4.88 -0.80 2.66
N ALA A 147 5.64 -1.23 3.66
CA ALA A 147 6.74 -0.46 4.23
C ALA A 147 7.85 -0.22 3.19
N ILE A 148 8.22 -1.24 2.40
CA ILE A 148 9.19 -1.14 1.31
C ILE A 148 8.69 -0.16 0.23
N SER A 149 7.40 -0.22 -0.10
CA SER A 149 6.81 0.70 -1.09
C SER A 149 6.86 2.15 -0.62
N PHE A 150 6.65 2.40 0.68
CA PHE A 150 6.78 3.74 1.26
C PHE A 150 8.23 4.23 1.27
N ASP A 151 9.16 3.37 1.66
CA ASP A 151 10.58 3.69 1.71
C ASP A 151 11.12 4.05 0.31
N ASN A 152 10.81 3.21 -0.67
CA ASN A 152 11.18 3.46 -2.06
C ASN A 152 10.62 4.79 -2.58
N ALA A 153 9.35 5.10 -2.29
CA ALA A 153 8.69 6.31 -2.77
C ALA A 153 9.25 7.60 -2.16
N ILE A 154 9.83 7.51 -0.96
CA ILE A 154 10.54 8.64 -0.33
C ILE A 154 11.97 8.75 -0.89
N ASN A 155 12.67 7.61 -0.99
CA ASN A 155 14.07 7.58 -1.42
C ASN A 155 14.25 7.95 -2.90
N ASP A 156 13.30 7.60 -3.77
CA ASP A 156 13.33 7.97 -5.20
C ASP A 156 12.77 9.38 -5.48
N GLY A 157 12.37 10.11 -4.43
CA GLY A 157 11.88 11.48 -4.53
C GLY A 157 10.46 11.62 -5.08
N THR A 158 9.69 10.52 -5.20
CA THR A 158 8.26 10.58 -5.55
C THR A 158 7.47 11.41 -4.55
N PHE A 159 7.85 11.30 -3.26
CA PHE A 159 7.35 12.14 -2.18
C PHE A 159 8.52 12.77 -1.42
N SER A 160 8.44 14.06 -1.16
CA SER A 160 9.49 14.80 -0.45
C SER A 160 9.53 14.54 1.06
N SER A 161 8.48 13.93 1.62
CA SER A 161 8.37 13.68 3.06
C SER A 161 7.32 12.63 3.38
N GLN A 162 7.44 12.02 4.59
CA GLN A 162 6.42 11.12 5.13
C GLN A 162 5.05 11.80 5.27
N LYS A 163 5.03 13.11 5.52
CA LYS A 163 3.78 13.87 5.62
C LYS A 163 3.08 13.94 4.26
N GLN A 164 3.80 14.28 3.21
CA GLN A 164 3.24 14.33 1.86
C GLN A 164 2.76 12.95 1.39
N LEU A 165 3.52 11.89 1.69
CA LEU A 165 3.11 10.51 1.41
C LEU A 165 1.82 10.15 2.16
N ALA A 166 1.73 10.48 3.45
CA ALA A 166 0.57 10.21 4.28
C ALA A 166 -0.69 10.91 3.73
N GLU A 167 -0.58 12.20 3.40
CA GLU A 167 -1.66 12.99 2.81
C GLU A 167 -2.13 12.40 1.47
N ALA A 168 -1.20 12.03 0.59
CA ALA A 168 -1.51 11.46 -0.72
C ALA A 168 -2.23 10.11 -0.65
N LEU A 169 -1.94 9.29 0.37
CA LEU A 169 -2.51 7.96 0.55
C LEU A 169 -3.69 7.91 1.54
N GLY A 170 -4.05 9.04 2.16
CA GLY A 170 -5.11 9.09 3.17
C GLY A 170 -4.73 8.41 4.49
N PHE A 171 -3.43 8.32 4.82
CA PHE A 171 -2.93 7.81 6.08
C PHE A 171 -2.56 8.96 7.03
N THR A 172 -2.42 8.64 8.32
CA THR A 172 -1.77 9.54 9.27
C THR A 172 -0.24 9.44 9.14
N THR A 173 0.47 10.52 9.42
CA THR A 173 1.94 10.53 9.44
C THR A 173 2.49 9.49 10.42
N THR A 174 1.81 9.30 11.56
CA THR A 174 2.14 8.27 12.54
C THR A 174 2.10 6.87 11.91
N LYS A 175 1.05 6.55 11.15
CA LYS A 175 0.91 5.26 10.47
C LYS A 175 2.03 5.01 9.48
N VAL A 176 2.39 6.02 8.68
CA VAL A 176 3.52 5.94 7.73
C VAL A 176 4.83 5.71 8.48
N SER A 177 5.09 6.49 9.55
CA SER A 177 6.30 6.34 10.37
C SER A 177 6.40 4.96 11.04
N GLU A 178 5.30 4.45 11.58
CA GLU A 178 5.23 3.09 12.15
C GLU A 178 5.51 2.03 11.09
N CYS A 179 4.92 2.14 9.90
CA CYS A 179 5.18 1.25 8.77
C CYS A 179 6.67 1.23 8.41
N LEU A 180 7.28 2.40 8.19
CA LEU A 180 8.70 2.51 7.87
C LEU A 180 9.60 1.95 8.98
N SER A 181 9.16 2.05 10.24
CA SER A 181 9.91 1.49 11.38
C SER A 181 10.01 -0.03 11.34
N LEU A 182 9.08 -0.73 10.65
CA LEU A 182 9.12 -2.18 10.52
C LEU A 182 10.36 -2.67 9.77
N LEU A 183 10.90 -1.85 8.85
CA LEU A 183 12.12 -2.17 8.11
C LEU A 183 13.38 -2.19 9.01
N LYS A 184 13.28 -1.66 10.24
CA LYS A 184 14.35 -1.69 11.24
C LYS A 184 14.31 -2.93 12.13
N LEU A 185 13.26 -3.73 12.04
CA LEU A 185 13.17 -5.00 12.77
C LEU A 185 14.25 -5.97 12.26
N GLN A 186 14.58 -6.96 13.07
CA GLN A 186 15.55 -7.97 12.65
C GLN A 186 15.03 -8.72 11.40
N GLU A 187 15.95 -9.07 10.51
CA GLU A 187 15.66 -9.72 9.21
C GLU A 187 14.78 -10.96 9.33
N LYS A 188 14.93 -11.71 10.42
CA LYS A 188 14.10 -12.89 10.67
C LYS A 188 12.62 -12.57 10.84
N ILE A 189 12.29 -11.40 11.44
CA ILE A 189 10.90 -10.94 11.61
C ILE A 189 10.38 -10.41 10.27
N THR A 190 11.16 -9.61 9.57
CA THR A 190 10.72 -9.05 8.28
C THR A 190 10.45 -10.14 7.25
N LYS A 191 11.30 -11.17 7.17
CA LYS A 191 11.08 -12.34 6.31
C LYS A 191 9.83 -13.14 6.68
N ASP A 192 9.58 -13.32 7.99
CA ASP A 192 8.38 -14.03 8.44
C ASP A 192 7.11 -13.22 8.09
N LEU A 193 7.14 -11.90 8.23
CA LEU A 193 6.02 -11.01 7.87
C LEU A 193 5.76 -10.89 6.37
N GLU A 194 6.74 -11.18 5.51
CA GLU A 194 6.55 -11.29 4.07
C GLU A 194 5.72 -12.51 3.71
N ILE A 195 5.92 -13.62 4.44
CA ILE A 195 5.27 -14.91 4.22
C ILE A 195 3.93 -14.97 4.94
N ASP A 196 3.92 -14.65 6.24
CA ASP A 196 2.73 -14.71 7.09
C ASP A 196 1.98 -13.36 7.07
N ARG A 197 0.95 -13.30 6.24
CA ARG A 197 0.11 -12.11 6.04
C ARG A 197 -0.99 -11.93 7.09
N ARG A 198 -1.06 -12.80 8.11
CA ARG A 198 -2.07 -12.74 9.17
C ARG A 198 -1.84 -11.58 10.11
N VAL A 199 -0.58 -11.21 10.35
CA VAL A 199 -0.22 -10.13 11.26
C VAL A 199 -0.34 -8.79 10.53
N LYS A 200 -1.34 -7.99 10.93
CA LYS A 200 -1.66 -6.70 10.29
C LYS A 200 -1.54 -5.49 11.23
N ASP A 201 -1.25 -5.71 12.52
CA ASP A 201 -1.15 -4.63 13.51
C ASP A 201 0.24 -3.99 13.49
N VAL A 202 0.40 -3.02 12.58
CA VAL A 202 1.63 -2.25 12.41
C VAL A 202 2.06 -1.54 13.69
N THR A 203 1.10 -1.01 14.47
CA THR A 203 1.39 -0.27 15.71
C THR A 203 1.96 -1.20 16.77
N ALA A 204 1.41 -2.43 16.91
CA ALA A 204 1.95 -3.43 17.82
C ALA A 204 3.38 -3.83 17.43
N LEU A 205 3.61 -4.10 16.14
CA LEU A 205 4.93 -4.47 15.64
C LEU A 205 5.96 -3.35 15.78
N ALA A 206 5.56 -2.10 15.60
CA ALA A 206 6.44 -0.95 15.79
C ALA A 206 6.98 -0.84 17.24
N LEU A 207 6.22 -1.35 18.24
CA LEU A 207 6.69 -1.40 19.63
C LEU A 207 7.94 -2.27 19.79
N LEU A 208 8.07 -3.33 18.98
CA LEU A 208 9.23 -4.23 19.05
C LEU A 208 10.56 -3.52 18.76
N ASN A 209 10.55 -2.41 18.02
CA ASN A 209 11.76 -1.60 17.78
C ASN A 209 12.32 -0.94 19.04
N LYS A 210 11.54 -0.84 20.12
CA LYS A 210 12.01 -0.33 21.40
C LYS A 210 12.91 -1.32 22.14
N LEU A 211 12.89 -2.59 21.75
CA LEU A 211 13.67 -3.64 22.35
C LEU A 211 15.08 -3.70 21.76
N GLN A 212 16.09 -3.61 22.59
CA GLN A 212 17.49 -3.74 22.14
C GLN A 212 17.91 -5.21 21.98
N ASN A 213 17.35 -6.10 22.82
CA ASN A 213 17.67 -7.51 22.78
C ASN A 213 16.92 -8.21 21.63
N LYS A 214 17.67 -8.66 20.63
CA LYS A 214 17.12 -9.35 19.44
C LYS A 214 16.43 -10.69 19.79
N HIS A 215 16.88 -11.38 20.82
CA HIS A 215 16.24 -12.63 21.25
C HIS A 215 14.86 -12.35 21.83
N THR A 216 14.75 -11.41 22.76
CA THR A 216 13.46 -10.96 23.33
C THR A 216 12.54 -10.42 22.25
N GLN A 217 13.07 -9.64 21.28
CA GLN A 217 12.28 -9.12 20.15
C GLN A 217 11.65 -10.23 19.31
N TRP A 218 12.42 -11.29 19.01
CA TRP A 218 11.92 -12.45 18.26
C TRP A 218 10.91 -13.27 19.06
N ASP A 219 11.15 -13.49 20.33
CA ASP A 219 10.25 -14.25 21.19
C ASP A 219 8.89 -13.57 21.35
N LEU A 220 8.90 -12.27 21.65
CA LEU A 220 7.65 -11.49 21.77
C LEU A 220 6.91 -11.39 20.42
N TYR A 221 7.65 -11.29 19.29
CA TYR A 221 7.04 -11.33 17.98
C TYR A 221 6.28 -12.64 17.75
N LYS A 222 6.88 -13.80 18.02
CA LYS A 222 6.22 -15.12 17.86
C LYS A 222 4.96 -15.22 18.70
N ARG A 223 5.05 -14.87 19.98
CA ARG A 223 3.90 -14.91 20.89
C ARG A 223 2.77 -13.98 20.44
N PHE A 224 3.11 -12.83 19.88
CA PHE A 224 2.12 -11.91 19.29
C PHE A 224 1.52 -12.49 18.00
N ARG A 225 2.35 -13.02 17.09
CA ARG A 225 1.92 -13.65 15.84
C ARG A 225 0.98 -14.84 16.10
N ASP A 226 1.33 -15.68 17.07
CA ASP A 226 0.60 -16.91 17.38
C ASP A 226 -0.65 -16.65 18.25
N GLY A 227 -0.91 -15.38 18.61
CA GLY A 227 -2.10 -14.98 19.38
C GLY A 227 -2.01 -15.22 20.88
N GLU A 228 -0.85 -15.62 21.40
CA GLU A 228 -0.60 -15.79 22.85
C GLU A 228 -0.51 -14.45 23.58
N LEU A 229 -0.22 -13.40 22.84
CA LEU A 229 -0.03 -12.06 23.35
C LEU A 229 -0.84 -11.05 22.54
N ASP A 230 -1.67 -10.28 23.21
CA ASP A 230 -2.38 -9.17 22.58
C ASP A 230 -1.53 -7.89 22.55
N ARG A 231 -2.00 -6.86 21.85
CA ARG A 231 -1.33 -5.57 21.75
C ARG A 231 -1.07 -4.92 23.12
N LYS A 232 -2.01 -5.07 24.08
CA LYS A 232 -1.88 -4.47 25.42
C LYS A 232 -0.79 -5.18 26.21
N GLY A 233 -0.79 -6.51 26.19
CA GLY A 233 0.23 -7.33 26.82
C GLY A 233 1.62 -7.07 26.23
N LEU A 234 1.73 -6.99 24.89
CA LEU A 234 2.99 -6.62 24.24
C LEU A 234 3.49 -5.24 24.71
N MET A 235 2.61 -4.24 24.74
CA MET A 235 2.95 -2.90 25.21
C MET A 235 3.43 -2.88 26.66
N GLN A 236 2.79 -3.64 27.55
CA GLN A 236 3.20 -3.73 28.97
C GLN A 236 4.60 -4.34 29.12
N ILE A 237 4.88 -5.44 28.42
CA ILE A 237 6.18 -6.11 28.47
C ILE A 237 7.27 -5.18 27.90
N VAL A 238 7.06 -4.59 26.71
CA VAL A 238 8.03 -3.68 26.10
C VAL A 238 8.32 -2.46 26.99
N ASN A 239 7.32 -1.93 27.68
CA ASN A 239 7.51 -0.81 28.58
C ASN A 239 8.25 -1.23 29.86
N SER A 240 8.01 -2.43 30.39
CA SER A 240 8.72 -2.95 31.58
C SER A 240 10.20 -3.24 31.28
N GLU A 241 10.51 -3.77 30.10
CA GLU A 241 11.89 -4.02 29.64
C GLU A 241 12.69 -2.71 29.44
N ASN A 242 12.02 -1.61 29.10
CA ASN A 242 12.64 -0.30 28.91
C ASN A 242 12.73 0.55 30.20
N ILE A 243 12.24 0.07 31.34
CA ILE A 243 12.45 0.74 32.61
C ILE A 243 13.94 0.60 32.92
N LYS A 244 14.69 1.71 32.85
CA LYS A 244 16.07 1.77 33.33
C LYS A 244 16.08 1.24 34.77
N PRO A 245 17.03 0.35 35.12
CA PRO A 245 17.14 -0.11 36.49
C PRO A 245 17.20 1.13 37.40
N ILE A 246 16.32 1.17 38.39
CA ILE A 246 16.36 2.21 39.42
C ILE A 246 17.78 2.17 39.99
N PRO A 247 18.53 3.29 39.99
CA PRO A 247 19.87 3.28 40.53
C PRO A 247 19.81 2.71 41.97
N GLN A 248 20.58 1.66 42.21
CA GLN A 248 20.64 1.02 43.52
C GLN A 248 21.07 2.08 44.53
N CYS A 249 20.17 2.39 45.45
CA CYS A 249 20.47 3.29 46.54
C CYS A 249 21.27 2.49 47.60
N GLU A 250 22.59 2.65 47.66
CA GLU A 250 23.39 2.13 48.75
C GLU A 250 23.14 3.01 49.97
N LEU A 251 22.46 2.43 50.97
CA LEU A 251 22.34 3.03 52.29
C LEU A 251 23.63 2.84 53.05
N THR A 252 24.49 3.84 53.03
CA THR A 252 25.64 3.87 53.93
C THR A 252 25.23 4.53 55.25
N LEU A 253 25.10 3.71 56.28
CA LEU A 253 24.86 4.16 57.66
C LEU A 253 26.16 4.73 58.24
N ASN A 254 26.30 6.03 58.19
CA ASN A 254 27.36 6.70 58.98
C ASN A 254 26.76 7.21 60.29
N LYS A 255 27.40 6.94 61.41
CA LYS A 255 26.90 7.11 62.79
C LYS A 255 26.47 8.53 63.20
N SER A 256 26.46 9.52 62.26
CA SER A 256 26.12 10.90 62.60
C SER A 256 25.36 11.71 61.57
N LYS A 257 25.06 11.21 60.34
CA LYS A 257 24.17 11.89 59.37
C LYS A 257 23.61 10.91 58.34
N PHE A 258 22.31 10.95 58.08
CA PHE A 258 21.68 10.31 56.92
C PHE A 258 22.04 11.13 55.67
N GLN A 259 22.78 10.54 54.75
CA GLN A 259 23.05 11.13 53.45
C GLN A 259 22.72 10.11 52.35
N LEU A 260 21.69 10.44 51.59
CA LEU A 260 21.35 9.71 50.35
C LEU A 260 22.33 10.13 49.25
N MET A 261 23.21 9.24 48.82
CA MET A 261 24.01 9.47 47.61
C MET A 261 23.45 8.65 46.46
N PHE A 262 23.05 9.33 45.41
CA PHE A 262 22.74 8.70 44.12
C PHE A 262 24.04 8.56 43.33
N LYS A 263 24.43 7.35 42.98
CA LYS A 263 25.46 7.13 41.97
C LYS A 263 24.82 7.16 40.58
N PRO A 264 25.46 7.83 39.59
CA PRO A 264 24.99 7.93 38.22
C PRO A 264 24.97 6.59 37.47
#